data_b3344f3d88103ac2086ec65bb4a9e796
#
_entry.id   b3344f3d88103ac2086ec65bb4a9e796
#
_cell.length_a   1.000
_cell.length_b   1.000
_cell.length_c   1.000
_cell.angle_alpha   90.00
_cell.angle_beta   90.00
_cell.angle_gamma   90.00
#
_symmetry.space_group_name_H-M   'P 1'
#
loop_
_entity.id
_entity.type
_entity.pdbx_description
1 polymer ?
#
loop_
_entity_poly.entity_id
_entity_poly.type
_entity_poly.pdbx_seq_one_letter_code
_entity_poly.pdbx_strand_id
1 'polypeptide(L)'
;MKKYLIFFSLIILCSCNHLAGQEIRSNELIKTTKWWTVQFPGKPQKDENAKLMSLIKVKGNRFVNSNGDTVLFRGLAIADPDKLENEGEWSKELFQRVKEMGATLVRIPVHPVAWRQRTPEKYLELLDQAIGWCTEMRMYVIIDWHSIGNLKAGLFQDPMYITSLTETFDFWRTIARHFNGHNTVAFYEIFNEPTLYFGQLGSMTWDEWKKINEDVIKLIRAFDKETIPLVAGFDWAYDLTPLNYDPVNAEGIGYVSHPYPHKRTQPWVPKWEEDFGFAAGKYPVFATEFGFTLGKSTMADNGEYGKTIIKYLEERGISWAWWVFDPAWEPKMFESWNDHTLTDNGKFFKEAAHGFPK
;
A
#
# COMPACT_ATOMS: atom_id res chain seq x y z
N MET A 1 32.92 50.98 13.84
CA MET A 1 32.24 49.76 14.26
C MET A 1 30.76 49.98 14.18
N LYS A 2 30.10 49.49 13.15
CA LYS A 2 28.65 49.36 12.90
C LYS A 2 28.47 49.21 11.41
N LYS A 3 28.36 47.96 10.92
CA LYS A 3 27.79 47.59 9.63
C LYS A 3 28.05 46.10 9.46
N TYR A 4 27.07 45.26 9.87
CA TYR A 4 26.83 43.89 9.37
C TYR A 4 25.68 43.31 10.20
N LEU A 5 24.46 43.68 9.85
CA LEU A 5 23.26 43.00 10.33
C LEU A 5 22.04 43.46 9.51
N ILE A 6 21.98 43.18 8.25
CA ILE A 6 20.75 43.21 7.42
C ILE A 6 21.07 42.45 6.13
N PHE A 7 20.98 41.12 6.12
CA PHE A 7 20.88 40.37 4.85
C PHE A 7 20.42 38.91 5.03
N PHE A 8 19.87 38.54 6.17
CA PHE A 8 19.42 37.15 6.37
C PHE A 8 17.91 36.95 6.54
N SER A 9 17.12 38.04 6.49
CA SER A 9 15.66 37.92 6.76
C SER A 9 14.77 37.89 5.52
N LEU A 10 15.31 38.07 4.29
CA LEU A 10 14.45 38.13 3.10
C LEU A 10 14.29 36.80 2.35
N ILE A 11 15.18 35.84 2.57
CA ILE A 11 15.13 34.56 1.80
C ILE A 11 14.17 33.56 2.48
N ILE A 12 14.00 33.62 3.80
CA ILE A 12 13.11 32.70 4.54
C ILE A 12 11.62 33.05 4.34
N LEU A 13 11.30 34.34 4.11
CA LEU A 13 9.91 34.76 3.90
C LEU A 13 9.36 34.39 2.52
N CYS A 14 10.22 34.23 1.51
CA CYS A 14 9.76 33.87 0.16
C CYS A 14 9.44 32.36 0.02
N SER A 15 10.19 31.50 0.68
CA SER A 15 9.92 30.07 0.67
C SER A 15 8.71 29.67 1.52
N CYS A 16 8.51 30.31 2.68
CA CYS A 16 7.32 30.05 3.51
C CYS A 16 6.02 30.52 2.85
N ASN A 17 6.04 31.64 2.12
CA ASN A 17 4.85 32.11 1.41
C ASN A 17 4.51 31.24 0.18
N HIS A 18 5.48 30.60 -0.43
CA HIS A 18 5.23 29.71 -1.58
C HIS A 18 4.63 28.37 -1.12
N LEU A 19 5.13 27.80 -0.04
CA LEU A 19 4.58 26.58 0.60
C LEU A 19 3.19 26.83 1.19
N ALA A 20 3.00 27.91 1.93
CA ALA A 20 1.69 28.28 2.48
C ALA A 20 0.66 28.57 1.38
N GLY A 21 1.07 29.20 0.27
CA GLY A 21 0.19 29.45 -0.87
C GLY A 21 -0.19 28.19 -1.64
N GLN A 22 0.68 27.16 -1.69
CA GLN A 22 0.37 25.87 -2.28
C GLN A 22 -0.54 25.03 -1.36
N GLU A 23 -0.30 25.05 -0.06
CA GLU A 23 -1.16 24.37 0.93
C GLU A 23 -2.58 24.96 0.96
N ILE A 24 -2.72 26.29 0.91
CA ILE A 24 -4.02 26.97 0.86
C ILE A 24 -4.75 26.65 -0.44
N ARG A 25 -4.08 26.63 -1.59
CA ARG A 25 -4.68 26.24 -2.88
C ARG A 25 -5.11 24.78 -2.93
N SER A 26 -4.30 23.86 -2.38
CA SER A 26 -4.67 22.44 -2.31
C SER A 26 -5.87 22.21 -1.39
N ASN A 27 -5.91 22.86 -0.23
CA ASN A 27 -7.02 22.76 0.70
C ASN A 27 -8.32 23.40 0.19
N GLU A 28 -8.23 24.48 -0.61
CA GLU A 28 -9.42 25.06 -1.27
C GLU A 28 -9.94 24.18 -2.41
N LEU A 29 -9.08 23.59 -3.20
CA LEU A 29 -9.47 22.62 -4.24
C LEU A 29 -10.18 21.39 -3.64
N ILE A 30 -9.69 20.87 -2.52
CA ILE A 30 -10.32 19.76 -1.80
C ILE A 30 -11.71 20.13 -1.28
N LYS A 31 -11.94 21.38 -0.89
CA LYS A 31 -13.21 21.83 -0.31
C LYS A 31 -14.29 22.24 -1.31
N THR A 32 -13.91 22.67 -2.50
CA THR A 32 -14.82 23.32 -3.44
C THR A 32 -15.06 22.52 -4.73
N THR A 33 -14.21 21.59 -5.06
CA THR A 33 -14.31 20.84 -6.32
C THR A 33 -15.16 19.60 -6.16
N LYS A 34 -16.23 19.50 -6.94
CA LYS A 34 -16.99 18.25 -7.06
C LYS A 34 -16.07 17.22 -7.75
N TRP A 35 -15.59 16.21 -7.00
CA TRP A 35 -14.61 15.24 -7.50
C TRP A 35 -14.99 14.63 -8.87
N TRP A 36 -16.28 14.48 -9.16
CA TRP A 36 -16.77 13.96 -10.45
C TRP A 36 -16.66 14.93 -11.61
N THR A 37 -16.33 16.20 -11.37
CA THR A 37 -16.10 17.21 -12.41
C THR A 37 -14.61 17.42 -12.70
N VAL A 38 -13.72 16.84 -11.90
CA VAL A 38 -12.28 16.90 -12.13
C VAL A 38 -11.97 16.23 -13.46
N GLN A 39 -11.25 16.91 -14.32
CA GLN A 39 -10.86 16.37 -15.61
C GLN A 39 -9.88 15.22 -15.40
N PHE A 40 -10.08 14.10 -16.08
CA PHE A 40 -9.11 13.02 -16.02
C PHE A 40 -7.75 13.50 -16.58
N PRO A 41 -6.65 13.09 -15.95
CA PRO A 41 -5.34 13.10 -16.60
C PRO A 41 -5.45 12.41 -17.96
N GLY A 42 -4.58 12.72 -18.90
CA GLY A 42 -4.65 12.28 -20.30
C GLY A 42 -5.20 10.88 -20.54
N LYS A 43 -5.42 10.49 -21.76
CA LYS A 43 -5.90 9.14 -22.08
C LYS A 43 -4.82 8.13 -21.69
N PRO A 44 -5.19 6.98 -21.04
CA PRO A 44 -4.24 5.89 -20.82
C PRO A 44 -3.58 5.52 -22.14
N GLN A 45 -2.27 5.33 -22.13
CA GLN A 45 -1.58 4.75 -23.30
C GLN A 45 -2.04 3.30 -23.44
N LYS A 46 -2.30 2.89 -24.68
CA LYS A 46 -2.59 1.48 -24.94
C LYS A 46 -1.30 0.68 -24.78
N ASP A 47 -1.21 -0.08 -23.70
CA ASP A 47 -0.09 -0.99 -23.48
C ASP A 47 -0.38 -2.35 -24.16
N GLU A 48 0.43 -2.69 -25.15
CA GLU A 48 0.34 -3.99 -25.86
C GLU A 48 0.63 -5.17 -24.92
N ASN A 49 1.39 -4.94 -23.85
CA ASN A 49 1.75 -5.94 -22.85
C ASN A 49 0.75 -6.06 -21.70
N ALA A 50 -0.31 -5.23 -21.68
CA ALA A 50 -1.27 -5.20 -20.57
C ALA A 50 -1.86 -6.59 -20.22
N LYS A 51 -1.97 -7.51 -21.17
CA LYS A 51 -2.49 -8.87 -21.00
C LYS A 51 -1.39 -9.95 -20.92
N LEU A 52 -0.12 -9.55 -20.83
CA LEU A 52 1.00 -10.49 -20.78
C LEU A 52 1.02 -11.36 -19.50
N MET A 53 0.56 -10.78 -18.39
CA MET A 53 0.36 -11.52 -17.14
C MET A 53 -1.01 -12.22 -17.13
N SER A 54 -1.09 -13.33 -16.41
CA SER A 54 -2.37 -14.00 -16.18
C SER A 54 -3.29 -13.11 -15.35
N LEU A 55 -4.55 -12.98 -15.73
CA LEU A 55 -5.53 -12.27 -14.92
C LEU A 55 -5.74 -13.00 -13.59
N ILE A 56 -5.64 -12.28 -12.49
CA ILE A 56 -5.95 -12.80 -11.16
C ILE A 56 -7.41 -12.55 -10.84
N LYS A 57 -8.07 -13.56 -10.28
CA LYS A 57 -9.48 -13.52 -9.88
C LYS A 57 -9.67 -14.03 -8.47
N VAL A 58 -10.79 -13.69 -7.88
CA VAL A 58 -11.28 -14.29 -6.63
C VAL A 58 -12.13 -15.52 -6.97
N LYS A 59 -11.83 -16.65 -6.34
CA LYS A 59 -12.64 -17.88 -6.39
C LYS A 59 -12.77 -18.46 -4.98
N GLY A 60 -13.96 -18.32 -4.39
CA GLY A 60 -14.17 -18.63 -2.98
C GLY A 60 -13.26 -17.76 -2.09
N ASN A 61 -12.45 -18.41 -1.28
CA ASN A 61 -11.51 -17.75 -0.37
C ASN A 61 -10.06 -17.70 -0.91
N ARG A 62 -9.88 -17.77 -2.24
CA ARG A 62 -8.54 -17.81 -2.85
C ARG A 62 -8.42 -16.83 -4.02
N PHE A 63 -7.19 -16.36 -4.24
CA PHE A 63 -6.79 -15.77 -5.49
C PHE A 63 -6.40 -16.86 -6.46
N VAL A 64 -6.89 -16.78 -7.69
CA VAL A 64 -6.61 -17.78 -8.73
C VAL A 64 -6.16 -17.10 -10.02
N ASN A 65 -5.33 -17.80 -10.80
CA ASN A 65 -4.95 -17.36 -12.13
C ASN A 65 -6.03 -17.70 -13.18
N SER A 66 -5.78 -17.38 -14.45
CA SER A 66 -6.72 -17.66 -15.55
C SER A 66 -7.01 -19.15 -15.77
N ASN A 67 -6.13 -20.03 -15.32
CA ASN A 67 -6.33 -21.49 -15.38
C ASN A 67 -7.15 -22.02 -14.21
N GLY A 68 -7.41 -21.19 -13.19
CA GLY A 68 -8.09 -21.58 -11.97
C GLY A 68 -7.18 -22.12 -10.88
N ASP A 69 -5.86 -22.07 -11.07
CA ASP A 69 -4.87 -22.49 -10.07
C ASP A 69 -4.78 -21.42 -8.97
N THR A 70 -4.70 -21.87 -7.73
CA THR A 70 -4.48 -20.98 -6.59
C THR A 70 -3.10 -20.31 -6.68
N VAL A 71 -3.08 -18.99 -6.48
CA VAL A 71 -1.85 -18.19 -6.44
C VAL A 71 -1.64 -17.67 -5.02
N LEU A 72 -0.47 -17.95 -4.47
CA LEU A 72 0.03 -17.35 -3.25
C LEU A 72 1.11 -16.35 -3.61
N PHE A 73 0.90 -15.09 -3.25
CA PHE A 73 1.87 -14.04 -3.50
C PHE A 73 2.84 -13.89 -2.32
N ARG A 74 4.12 -13.79 -2.64
CA ARG A 74 5.21 -13.42 -1.74
C ARG A 74 5.74 -12.10 -2.23
N GLY A 75 5.23 -11.02 -1.64
CA GLY A 75 5.45 -9.66 -2.10
C GLY A 75 6.50 -8.91 -1.29
N LEU A 76 6.89 -7.76 -1.84
CA LEU A 76 7.77 -6.80 -1.22
C LEU A 76 7.25 -5.40 -1.51
N ALA A 77 7.05 -4.59 -0.46
CA ALA A 77 6.77 -3.18 -0.63
C ALA A 77 8.05 -2.42 -1.00
N ILE A 78 7.95 -1.45 -1.89
CA ILE A 78 8.97 -0.43 -2.12
C ILE A 78 8.58 0.85 -1.39
N ALA A 79 9.49 1.81 -1.26
CA ALA A 79 9.13 3.15 -0.82
C ALA A 79 8.28 3.88 -1.89
N ASP A 80 7.62 4.98 -1.50
CA ASP A 80 6.83 5.78 -2.43
C ASP A 80 7.65 6.18 -3.66
N PRO A 81 7.11 6.01 -4.89
CA PRO A 81 7.78 6.39 -6.13
C PRO A 81 8.33 7.81 -6.17
N ASP A 82 7.61 8.78 -5.59
CA ASP A 82 8.07 10.17 -5.53
C ASP A 82 9.32 10.32 -4.64
N LYS A 83 9.35 9.63 -3.49
CA LYS A 83 10.55 9.59 -2.63
C LYS A 83 11.73 8.99 -3.40
N LEU A 84 11.52 7.83 -4.02
CA LEU A 84 12.60 7.12 -4.74
C LEU A 84 13.15 7.94 -5.90
N GLU A 85 12.28 8.62 -6.65
CA GLU A 85 12.74 9.51 -7.74
C GLU A 85 13.49 10.72 -7.22
N ASN A 86 13.01 11.37 -6.14
CA ASN A 86 13.70 12.50 -5.52
C ASN A 86 15.07 12.12 -4.94
N GLU A 87 15.27 10.87 -4.54
CA GLU A 87 16.55 10.32 -4.08
C GLU A 87 17.45 9.85 -5.23
N GLY A 88 16.95 9.81 -6.48
CA GLY A 88 17.68 9.32 -7.65
C GLY A 88 17.69 7.80 -7.79
N GLU A 89 16.83 7.09 -7.04
CA GLU A 89 16.81 5.64 -6.96
C GLU A 89 15.68 5.01 -7.81
N TRP A 90 14.82 5.82 -8.41
CA TRP A 90 13.73 5.34 -9.26
C TRP A 90 14.26 4.81 -10.59
N SER A 91 14.44 3.51 -10.70
CA SER A 91 15.03 2.88 -11.87
C SER A 91 14.52 1.44 -12.07
N LYS A 92 14.72 0.90 -13.28
CA LYS A 92 14.44 -0.51 -13.57
C LYS A 92 15.29 -1.45 -12.72
N GLU A 93 16.51 -1.05 -12.39
CA GLU A 93 17.45 -1.80 -11.55
C GLU A 93 16.89 -2.03 -10.14
N LEU A 94 16.17 -1.06 -9.57
CA LEU A 94 15.47 -1.23 -8.30
C LEU A 94 14.52 -2.45 -8.37
N PHE A 95 13.69 -2.52 -9.40
CA PHE A 95 12.73 -3.62 -9.59
C PHE A 95 13.42 -4.96 -9.91
N GLN A 96 14.56 -4.93 -10.60
CA GLN A 96 15.38 -6.13 -10.80
C GLN A 96 15.88 -6.68 -9.46
N ARG A 97 16.36 -5.83 -8.57
CA ARG A 97 16.78 -6.22 -7.21
C ARG A 97 15.62 -6.78 -6.39
N VAL A 98 14.46 -6.16 -6.44
CA VAL A 98 13.24 -6.69 -5.81
C VAL A 98 12.92 -8.10 -6.36
N LYS A 99 13.05 -8.30 -7.67
CA LYS A 99 12.88 -9.62 -8.29
C LYS A 99 13.92 -10.65 -7.82
N GLU A 100 15.17 -10.25 -7.71
CA GLU A 100 16.28 -11.08 -7.20
C GLU A 100 16.13 -11.46 -5.73
N MET A 101 15.36 -10.68 -4.97
CA MET A 101 14.96 -11.03 -3.61
C MET A 101 13.93 -12.17 -3.56
N GLY A 102 13.36 -12.58 -4.71
CA GLY A 102 12.36 -13.65 -4.81
C GLY A 102 10.91 -13.15 -4.82
N ALA A 103 10.69 -11.84 -4.85
CA ALA A 103 9.34 -11.28 -4.87
C ALA A 103 8.58 -11.68 -6.14
N THR A 104 7.32 -12.07 -5.98
CA THR A 104 6.37 -12.36 -7.06
C THR A 104 5.38 -11.21 -7.27
N LEU A 105 5.40 -10.24 -6.37
CA LEU A 105 4.52 -9.08 -6.34
C LEU A 105 5.24 -7.90 -5.70
N VAL A 106 4.99 -6.70 -6.24
CA VAL A 106 5.46 -5.42 -5.67
C VAL A 106 4.26 -4.65 -5.13
N ARG A 107 4.33 -4.20 -3.89
CA ARG A 107 3.38 -3.24 -3.33
C ARG A 107 3.94 -1.83 -3.49
N ILE A 108 3.18 -0.96 -4.15
CA ILE A 108 3.56 0.41 -4.46
C ILE A 108 2.70 1.36 -3.61
N PRO A 109 3.24 1.92 -2.53
CA PRO A 109 2.54 2.90 -1.72
C PRO A 109 2.50 4.25 -2.43
N VAL A 110 1.31 4.85 -2.51
CA VAL A 110 1.09 6.18 -3.07
C VAL A 110 0.64 7.11 -1.94
N HIS A 111 1.55 7.95 -1.46
CA HIS A 111 1.20 8.92 -0.42
C HIS A 111 0.32 10.04 -0.99
N PRO A 112 -0.78 10.40 -0.31
CA PRO A 112 -1.68 11.45 -0.79
C PRO A 112 -0.99 12.80 -1.04
N VAL A 113 -0.02 13.18 -0.20
CA VAL A 113 0.72 14.43 -0.37
C VAL A 113 1.61 14.39 -1.62
N ALA A 114 2.28 13.28 -1.88
CA ALA A 114 3.11 13.10 -3.07
C ALA A 114 2.28 13.12 -4.35
N TRP A 115 1.13 12.44 -4.36
CA TRP A 115 0.16 12.47 -5.44
C TRP A 115 -0.27 13.89 -5.81
N ARG A 116 -0.60 14.73 -4.79
CA ARG A 116 -0.99 16.14 -5.00
C ARG A 116 0.15 17.01 -5.48
N GLN A 117 1.32 16.92 -4.84
CA GLN A 117 2.46 17.79 -5.10
C GLN A 117 3.05 17.56 -6.47
N ARG A 118 3.12 16.30 -6.89
CA ARG A 118 3.61 15.93 -8.22
C ARG A 118 2.59 16.20 -9.33
N THR A 119 1.35 16.25 -9.06
CA THR A 119 0.17 16.16 -9.92
C THR A 119 -0.14 14.72 -10.37
N PRO A 120 -1.42 14.38 -10.52
CA PRO A 120 -1.83 13.05 -10.97
C PRO A 120 -1.18 12.60 -12.28
N GLU A 121 -1.05 13.51 -13.25
CA GLU A 121 -0.46 13.20 -14.56
C GLU A 121 0.98 12.71 -14.45
N LYS A 122 1.81 13.45 -13.71
CA LYS A 122 3.22 13.09 -13.51
C LYS A 122 3.41 11.90 -12.58
N TYR A 123 2.50 11.70 -11.63
CA TYR A 123 2.57 10.52 -10.77
C TYR A 123 2.21 9.24 -11.54
N LEU A 124 1.23 9.32 -12.46
CA LEU A 124 0.89 8.22 -13.35
C LEU A 124 2.07 7.80 -14.24
N GLU A 125 2.94 8.73 -14.66
CA GLU A 125 4.16 8.39 -15.41
C GLU A 125 5.08 7.47 -14.60
N LEU A 126 5.22 7.69 -13.29
CA LEU A 126 5.98 6.80 -12.41
C LEU A 126 5.31 5.43 -12.29
N LEU A 127 4.00 5.41 -12.10
CA LEU A 127 3.26 4.14 -12.01
C LEU A 127 3.33 3.37 -13.33
N ASP A 128 3.22 4.03 -14.48
CA ASP A 128 3.35 3.40 -15.80
C ASP A 128 4.72 2.74 -15.99
N GLN A 129 5.79 3.43 -15.58
CA GLN A 129 7.15 2.88 -15.59
C GLN A 129 7.25 1.63 -14.70
N ALA A 130 6.80 1.72 -13.45
CA ALA A 130 6.83 0.60 -12.51
C ALA A 130 6.08 -0.61 -13.03
N ILE A 131 4.88 -0.40 -13.57
CA ILE A 131 4.02 -1.47 -14.07
C ILE A 131 4.63 -2.10 -15.31
N GLY A 132 5.23 -1.29 -16.21
CA GLY A 132 5.99 -1.79 -17.35
C GLY A 132 7.16 -2.69 -16.92
N TRP A 133 7.97 -2.24 -15.97
CA TRP A 133 9.09 -3.03 -15.44
C TRP A 133 8.62 -4.31 -14.73
N CYS A 134 7.56 -4.21 -13.92
CA CYS A 134 6.97 -5.40 -13.27
C CYS A 134 6.42 -6.39 -14.29
N THR A 135 5.81 -5.92 -15.38
CA THR A 135 5.31 -6.78 -16.47
C THR A 135 6.44 -7.57 -17.13
N GLU A 136 7.54 -6.89 -17.47
CA GLU A 136 8.72 -7.53 -18.06
C GLU A 136 9.32 -8.58 -17.12
N MET A 137 9.35 -8.32 -15.82
CA MET A 137 9.93 -9.19 -14.80
C MET A 137 8.95 -10.25 -14.27
N ARG A 138 7.71 -10.27 -14.77
CA ARG A 138 6.67 -11.20 -14.31
C ARG A 138 6.38 -11.07 -12.80
N MET A 139 6.28 -9.84 -12.31
CA MET A 139 5.78 -9.52 -10.98
C MET A 139 4.42 -8.84 -11.08
N TYR A 140 3.51 -9.18 -10.18
CA TYR A 140 2.26 -8.47 -10.05
C TYR A 140 2.42 -7.20 -9.22
N VAL A 141 1.41 -6.34 -9.23
CA VAL A 141 1.44 -5.06 -8.51
C VAL A 141 0.19 -4.90 -7.66
N ILE A 142 0.37 -4.42 -6.42
CA ILE A 142 -0.64 -3.74 -5.62
C ILE A 142 -0.39 -2.24 -5.75
N ILE A 143 -1.38 -1.47 -6.15
CA ILE A 143 -1.38 -0.01 -5.96
C ILE A 143 -2.11 0.26 -4.65
N ASP A 144 -1.44 0.92 -3.71
CA ASP A 144 -1.94 1.21 -2.38
C ASP A 144 -2.12 2.71 -2.19
N TRP A 145 -3.32 3.15 -1.79
CA TRP A 145 -3.55 4.51 -1.31
C TRP A 145 -3.04 4.63 0.12
N HIS A 146 -1.79 5.04 0.24
CA HIS A 146 -0.99 4.93 1.45
C HIS A 146 -1.29 6.04 2.47
N SER A 147 -2.47 5.97 3.06
CA SER A 147 -2.90 6.88 4.11
C SER A 147 -3.10 6.14 5.43
N ILE A 148 -2.76 6.79 6.54
CA ILE A 148 -2.93 6.28 7.91
C ILE A 148 -3.79 7.26 8.70
N GLY A 149 -4.99 6.84 9.08
CA GLY A 149 -5.87 7.70 9.86
C GLY A 149 -7.35 7.35 9.77
N ASN A 150 -8.15 8.33 10.15
CA ASN A 150 -9.60 8.26 10.11
C ASN A 150 -10.12 9.13 8.96
N LEU A 151 -10.39 8.49 7.82
CA LEU A 151 -10.84 9.16 6.60
C LEU A 151 -12.17 9.92 6.79
N LYS A 152 -13.08 9.38 7.61
CA LYS A 152 -14.36 10.04 7.92
C LYS A 152 -14.17 11.32 8.72
N ALA A 153 -13.32 11.28 9.76
CA ALA A 153 -13.07 12.44 10.62
C ALA A 153 -12.10 13.44 9.99
N GLY A 154 -11.35 13.04 8.96
CA GLY A 154 -10.30 13.85 8.35
C GLY A 154 -9.10 14.04 9.28
N LEU A 155 -8.81 13.05 10.12
CA LEU A 155 -7.71 13.05 11.09
C LEU A 155 -6.70 11.97 10.73
N PHE A 156 -5.44 12.36 10.55
CA PHE A 156 -4.38 11.49 10.06
C PHE A 156 -3.17 11.50 10.98
N GLN A 157 -2.41 10.41 10.95
CA GLN A 157 -1.28 10.21 11.85
C GLN A 157 -0.11 11.16 11.59
N ASP A 158 0.10 11.53 10.32
CA ASP A 158 1.18 12.42 9.89
C ASP A 158 0.70 13.26 8.69
N PRO A 159 1.26 14.45 8.46
CA PRO A 159 0.92 15.29 7.31
C PRO A 159 1.00 14.58 5.94
N MET A 160 1.91 13.64 5.75
CA MET A 160 2.07 12.90 4.49
C MET A 160 0.85 12.02 4.15
N TYR A 161 0.07 11.62 5.16
CA TYR A 161 -1.11 10.77 5.00
C TYR A 161 -2.41 11.53 4.82
N ILE A 162 -2.38 12.88 4.94
CA ILE A 162 -3.59 13.70 4.86
C ILE A 162 -4.24 13.55 3.49
N THR A 163 -5.50 13.12 3.52
CA THR A 163 -6.38 13.02 2.36
C THR A 163 -7.81 13.43 2.71
N SER A 164 -8.75 13.21 1.81
CA SER A 164 -10.18 13.40 2.04
C SER A 164 -10.99 12.33 1.31
N LEU A 165 -12.25 12.16 1.67
CA LEU A 165 -13.16 11.30 0.91
C LEU A 165 -13.17 11.69 -0.58
N THR A 166 -13.29 12.99 -0.87
CA THR A 166 -13.30 13.52 -2.24
C THR A 166 -12.04 13.14 -3.01
N GLU A 167 -10.88 13.32 -2.40
CA GLU A 167 -9.60 12.99 -3.03
C GLU A 167 -9.41 11.47 -3.19
N THR A 168 -9.80 10.68 -2.18
CA THR A 168 -9.77 9.23 -2.26
C THR A 168 -10.64 8.71 -3.40
N PHE A 169 -11.85 9.26 -3.59
CA PHE A 169 -12.71 8.92 -4.71
C PHE A 169 -12.11 9.34 -6.04
N ASP A 170 -11.53 10.53 -6.15
CA ASP A 170 -10.90 11.00 -7.39
C ASP A 170 -9.64 10.20 -7.74
N PHE A 171 -8.84 9.83 -6.74
CA PHE A 171 -7.70 8.94 -6.92
C PHE A 171 -8.13 7.60 -7.51
N TRP A 172 -9.08 6.91 -6.87
CA TRP A 172 -9.52 5.59 -7.33
C TRP A 172 -10.24 5.63 -8.68
N ARG A 173 -11.00 6.68 -8.96
CA ARG A 173 -11.57 6.92 -10.28
C ARG A 173 -10.48 7.03 -11.36
N THR A 174 -9.42 7.76 -11.04
CA THR A 174 -8.30 7.98 -11.95
C THR A 174 -7.50 6.70 -12.17
N ILE A 175 -7.11 6.01 -11.10
CA ILE A 175 -6.35 4.76 -11.15
C ILE A 175 -7.13 3.66 -11.88
N ALA A 176 -8.39 3.43 -11.48
CA ALA A 176 -9.22 2.39 -12.10
C ALA A 176 -9.44 2.63 -13.60
N ARG A 177 -9.61 3.88 -14.02
CA ARG A 177 -9.73 4.21 -15.44
C ARG A 177 -8.41 4.03 -16.18
N HIS A 178 -7.29 4.40 -15.56
CA HIS A 178 -5.97 4.39 -16.20
C HIS A 178 -5.48 2.96 -16.42
N PHE A 179 -5.59 2.09 -15.41
CA PHE A 179 -5.07 0.73 -15.44
C PHE A 179 -6.11 -0.35 -15.79
N ASN A 180 -7.34 0.04 -16.16
CA ASN A 180 -8.37 -0.91 -16.56
C ASN A 180 -7.84 -1.87 -17.64
N GLY A 181 -7.91 -3.15 -17.33
CA GLY A 181 -7.48 -4.22 -18.22
C GLY A 181 -5.97 -4.47 -18.26
N HIS A 182 -5.20 -3.90 -17.34
CA HIS A 182 -3.77 -4.19 -17.19
C HIS A 182 -3.52 -5.29 -16.16
N ASN A 183 -3.36 -6.53 -16.60
CA ASN A 183 -3.31 -7.71 -15.72
C ASN A 183 -2.15 -7.72 -14.71
N THR A 184 -1.09 -6.94 -14.94
CA THR A 184 0.01 -6.79 -13.98
C THR A 184 -0.46 -6.11 -12.71
N VAL A 185 -1.40 -5.14 -12.80
CA VAL A 185 -2.05 -4.54 -11.64
C VAL A 185 -3.14 -5.48 -11.16
N ALA A 186 -2.78 -6.38 -10.25
CA ALA A 186 -3.72 -7.39 -9.75
C ALA A 186 -4.64 -6.85 -8.65
N PHE A 187 -4.18 -5.82 -7.90
CA PHE A 187 -4.87 -5.35 -6.70
C PHE A 187 -4.87 -3.83 -6.55
N TYR A 188 -5.97 -3.32 -6.00
CA TYR A 188 -6.15 -1.95 -5.52
C TYR A 188 -6.39 -1.99 -4.01
N GLU A 189 -5.40 -1.61 -3.21
CA GLU A 189 -5.53 -1.49 -1.75
C GLU A 189 -6.15 -0.13 -1.43
N ILE A 190 -7.46 -0.16 -1.09
CA ILE A 190 -8.31 1.04 -1.07
C ILE A 190 -7.80 2.11 -0.11
N PHE A 191 -7.26 1.69 1.03
CA PHE A 191 -6.71 2.56 2.06
C PHE A 191 -5.79 1.75 2.96
N ASN A 192 -4.56 2.22 3.14
CA ASN A 192 -3.50 1.48 3.83
C ASN A 192 -3.88 1.11 5.28
N GLU A 193 -4.07 2.08 6.16
CA GLU A 193 -4.27 1.82 7.59
C GLU A 193 -5.37 2.67 8.22
N PRO A 194 -6.63 2.19 8.21
CA PRO A 194 -7.69 2.80 8.99
C PRO A 194 -7.43 2.59 10.48
N THR A 195 -7.53 3.67 11.25
CA THR A 195 -7.26 3.63 12.69
C THR A 195 -8.44 3.09 13.50
N LEU A 196 -8.21 2.88 14.80
CA LEU A 196 -9.25 2.41 15.72
C LEU A 196 -10.41 3.41 15.81
N TYR A 197 -11.61 2.86 15.97
CA TYR A 197 -12.83 3.66 16.12
C TYR A 197 -12.94 4.42 17.45
N PHE A 198 -12.04 4.20 18.44
CA PHE A 198 -11.92 4.97 19.70
C PHE A 198 -10.54 5.57 19.91
N GLY A 199 -9.70 5.65 18.87
CA GLY A 199 -8.35 6.16 18.99
C GLY A 199 -8.25 7.69 19.02
N GLN A 200 -7.03 8.20 19.15
CA GLN A 200 -6.72 9.62 19.14
C GLN A 200 -7.14 10.35 17.84
N LEU A 201 -7.31 9.60 16.77
CA LEU A 201 -7.72 10.10 15.46
C LEU A 201 -9.25 10.07 15.25
N GLY A 202 -10.01 10.12 16.36
CA GLY A 202 -11.46 10.16 16.32
C GLY A 202 -12.11 8.79 16.19
N SER A 203 -13.44 8.78 16.14
CA SER A 203 -14.23 7.55 16.03
C SER A 203 -14.73 7.31 14.61
N MET A 204 -14.71 6.07 14.22
CA MET A 204 -15.33 5.56 12.99
C MET A 204 -15.86 4.16 13.28
N THR A 205 -17.15 3.91 13.03
CA THR A 205 -17.74 2.58 13.21
C THR A 205 -17.43 1.69 12.00
N TRP A 206 -17.61 0.38 12.17
CA TRP A 206 -17.47 -0.54 11.05
C TRP A 206 -18.47 -0.25 9.92
N ASP A 207 -19.73 0.04 10.24
CA ASP A 207 -20.76 0.38 9.25
C ASP A 207 -20.34 1.59 8.39
N GLU A 208 -19.75 2.60 9.01
CA GLU A 208 -19.26 3.78 8.32
C GLU A 208 -18.06 3.46 7.41
N TRP A 209 -17.11 2.69 7.91
CA TRP A 209 -15.94 2.24 7.15
C TRP A 209 -16.35 1.31 5.99
N LYS A 210 -17.21 0.35 6.26
CA LYS A 210 -17.81 -0.54 5.28
C LYS A 210 -18.50 0.24 4.16
N LYS A 211 -19.33 1.22 4.53
CA LYS A 211 -20.05 2.06 3.56
C LYS A 211 -19.10 2.83 2.65
N ILE A 212 -18.01 3.40 3.20
CA ILE A 212 -16.99 4.10 2.42
C ILE A 212 -16.35 3.12 1.41
N ASN A 213 -15.95 1.94 1.87
CA ASN A 213 -15.34 0.94 0.99
C ASN A 213 -16.30 0.46 -0.11
N GLU A 214 -17.57 0.19 0.22
CA GLU A 214 -18.57 -0.21 -0.76
C GLU A 214 -18.78 0.86 -1.84
N ASP A 215 -18.77 2.14 -1.48
CA ASP A 215 -18.92 3.24 -2.43
C ASP A 215 -17.65 3.40 -3.31
N VAL A 216 -16.45 3.25 -2.75
CA VAL A 216 -15.19 3.22 -3.52
C VAL A 216 -15.16 2.02 -4.47
N ILE A 217 -15.55 0.84 -4.00
CA ILE A 217 -15.62 -0.37 -4.85
C ILE A 217 -16.59 -0.18 -6.01
N LYS A 218 -17.77 0.38 -5.78
CA LYS A 218 -18.73 0.71 -6.84
C LYS A 218 -18.13 1.66 -7.86
N LEU A 219 -17.38 2.66 -7.39
CA LEU A 219 -16.69 3.60 -8.26
C LEU A 219 -15.61 2.90 -9.09
N ILE A 220 -14.74 2.10 -8.48
CA ILE A 220 -13.73 1.30 -9.18
C ILE A 220 -14.38 0.45 -10.25
N ARG A 221 -15.45 -0.29 -9.91
CA ARG A 221 -16.16 -1.20 -10.81
C ARG A 221 -16.87 -0.49 -12.00
N ALA A 222 -17.10 0.82 -11.89
CA ALA A 222 -17.61 1.61 -13.01
C ALA A 222 -16.57 1.79 -14.13
N PHE A 223 -15.27 1.69 -13.80
CA PHE A 223 -14.16 1.86 -14.73
C PHE A 223 -13.37 0.56 -14.96
N ASP A 224 -13.14 -0.20 -13.91
CA ASP A 224 -12.35 -1.45 -13.92
C ASP A 224 -13.13 -2.57 -13.21
N LYS A 225 -13.46 -3.60 -13.98
CA LYS A 225 -14.25 -4.76 -13.49
C LYS A 225 -13.38 -5.93 -13.06
N GLU A 226 -12.09 -5.90 -13.38
CA GLU A 226 -11.21 -7.07 -13.26
C GLU A 226 -10.25 -6.97 -12.06
N THR A 227 -9.58 -5.83 -11.87
CA THR A 227 -8.63 -5.65 -10.76
C THR A 227 -9.31 -5.79 -9.40
N ILE A 228 -8.68 -6.49 -8.47
CA ILE A 228 -9.28 -6.88 -7.18
C ILE A 228 -9.11 -5.76 -6.16
N PRO A 229 -10.19 -5.14 -5.65
CA PRO A 229 -10.11 -4.24 -4.51
C PRO A 229 -9.77 -5.02 -3.23
N LEU A 230 -8.89 -4.46 -2.41
CA LEU A 230 -8.51 -4.95 -1.11
C LEU A 230 -9.02 -3.99 -0.03
N VAL A 231 -9.71 -4.53 0.98
CA VAL A 231 -10.32 -3.76 2.06
C VAL A 231 -9.60 -4.03 3.37
N ALA A 232 -9.04 -2.99 3.96
CA ALA A 232 -8.35 -3.07 5.25
C ALA A 232 -9.33 -3.13 6.43
N GLY A 233 -9.01 -3.95 7.43
CA GLY A 233 -9.67 -3.95 8.73
C GLY A 233 -9.25 -2.76 9.60
N PHE A 234 -9.72 -2.72 10.85
CA PHE A 234 -9.34 -1.70 11.82
C PHE A 234 -8.00 -1.99 12.53
N ASP A 235 -7.68 -1.16 13.50
CA ASP A 235 -6.42 -1.24 14.28
C ASP A 235 -5.18 -1.17 13.38
N TRP A 236 -5.11 -0.12 12.53
CA TRP A 236 -4.06 -0.01 11.52
C TRP A 236 -4.03 -1.27 10.64
N ALA A 237 -5.14 -1.54 9.97
CA ALA A 237 -5.39 -2.68 9.09
C ALA A 237 -5.23 -4.08 9.72
N TYR A 238 -5.08 -4.19 11.06
CA TYR A 238 -4.80 -5.49 11.70
C TYR A 238 -6.04 -6.35 11.92
N ASP A 239 -7.14 -5.74 12.41
CA ASP A 239 -8.32 -6.43 12.96
C ASP A 239 -9.41 -6.65 11.91
N LEU A 240 -9.72 -7.90 11.61
CA LEU A 240 -10.81 -8.33 10.73
C LEU A 240 -12.02 -8.89 11.47
N THR A 241 -12.09 -8.77 12.81
CA THR A 241 -13.20 -9.33 13.60
C THR A 241 -14.60 -8.88 13.17
N PRO A 242 -14.81 -7.65 12.62
CA PRO A 242 -16.11 -7.25 12.10
C PRO A 242 -16.67 -8.16 10.99
N LEU A 243 -15.82 -8.87 10.26
CA LEU A 243 -16.25 -9.79 9.19
C LEU A 243 -17.02 -11.01 9.70
N ASN A 244 -16.97 -11.27 11.01
CA ASN A 244 -17.75 -12.37 11.59
C ASN A 244 -19.26 -12.12 11.53
N TYR A 245 -19.69 -10.86 11.49
CA TYR A 245 -21.10 -10.49 11.54
C TYR A 245 -21.56 -9.55 10.41
N ASP A 246 -20.66 -8.74 9.85
CA ASP A 246 -21.06 -7.77 8.82
C ASP A 246 -19.96 -7.55 7.76
N PRO A 247 -19.71 -8.51 6.85
CA PRO A 247 -18.74 -8.36 5.78
C PRO A 247 -19.16 -7.28 4.78
N VAL A 248 -18.17 -6.75 4.03
CA VAL A 248 -18.42 -5.80 2.92
C VAL A 248 -19.29 -6.46 1.87
N ASN A 249 -20.36 -5.77 1.46
CA ASN A 249 -21.30 -6.27 0.46
C ASN A 249 -20.79 -6.00 -0.97
N ALA A 250 -19.76 -6.73 -1.36
CA ALA A 250 -19.17 -6.66 -2.71
C ALA A 250 -18.55 -8.00 -3.09
N GLU A 251 -18.61 -8.34 -4.37
CA GLU A 251 -18.00 -9.55 -4.92
C GLU A 251 -16.62 -9.26 -5.51
N GLY A 252 -15.77 -10.29 -5.59
CA GLY A 252 -14.46 -10.19 -6.23
C GLY A 252 -13.48 -9.29 -5.49
N ILE A 253 -13.59 -9.21 -4.17
CA ILE A 253 -12.70 -8.44 -3.29
C ILE A 253 -11.86 -9.35 -2.42
N GLY A 254 -10.81 -8.81 -1.80
CA GLY A 254 -10.06 -9.42 -0.71
C GLY A 254 -10.00 -8.52 0.50
N TYR A 255 -9.55 -9.07 1.63
CA TYR A 255 -9.36 -8.32 2.87
C TYR A 255 -7.89 -8.25 3.25
N VAL A 256 -7.53 -7.18 3.97
CA VAL A 256 -6.15 -6.88 4.36
C VAL A 256 -5.98 -6.98 5.86
N SER A 257 -4.86 -7.56 6.29
CA SER A 257 -4.36 -7.45 7.66
C SER A 257 -2.88 -7.08 7.67
N HIS A 258 -2.46 -6.21 8.62
CA HIS A 258 -1.07 -5.81 8.87
C HIS A 258 -0.57 -6.40 10.20
N PRO A 259 -0.17 -7.68 10.22
CA PRO A 259 0.25 -8.35 11.44
C PRO A 259 1.70 -8.01 11.80
N TYR A 260 1.90 -6.93 12.55
CA TYR A 260 3.21 -6.56 13.11
C TYR A 260 3.43 -7.20 14.49
N PRO A 261 4.70 -7.44 14.92
CA PRO A 261 5.01 -8.10 16.19
C PRO A 261 4.41 -7.44 17.42
N HIS A 262 4.31 -6.10 17.43
CA HIS A 262 3.79 -5.33 18.55
C HIS A 262 2.26 -5.43 18.73
N LYS A 263 1.53 -5.96 17.73
CA LYS A 263 0.07 -6.11 17.81
C LYS A 263 -0.35 -7.14 18.84
N ARG A 264 0.40 -8.23 18.98
CA ARG A 264 0.09 -9.30 19.94
C ARG A 264 1.34 -9.90 20.54
N THR A 265 1.25 -10.24 21.82
CA THR A 265 2.27 -11.05 22.52
C THR A 265 2.02 -12.54 22.31
N GLN A 266 3.04 -13.37 22.52
CA GLN A 266 2.89 -14.84 22.52
C GLN A 266 1.79 -15.32 23.50
N PRO A 267 1.11 -16.44 23.23
CA PRO A 267 1.17 -17.23 22.00
C PRO A 267 0.46 -16.48 20.86
N TRP A 268 1.10 -16.36 19.70
CA TRP A 268 0.59 -15.57 18.58
C TRP A 268 -0.55 -16.25 17.82
N VAL A 269 -0.37 -17.51 17.46
CA VAL A 269 -1.27 -18.23 16.54
C VAL A 269 -2.74 -18.20 16.97
N PRO A 270 -3.11 -18.47 18.24
CA PRO A 270 -4.52 -18.38 18.65
C PRO A 270 -5.09 -16.97 18.48
N LYS A 271 -4.28 -15.93 18.78
CA LYS A 271 -4.71 -14.53 18.67
C LYS A 271 -4.83 -14.07 17.22
N TRP A 272 -3.90 -14.49 16.34
CA TRP A 272 -4.03 -14.23 14.91
C TRP A 272 -5.28 -14.91 14.33
N GLU A 273 -5.60 -16.12 14.81
CA GLU A 273 -6.81 -16.81 14.37
C GLU A 273 -8.08 -16.05 14.77
N GLU A 274 -8.12 -15.50 15.99
CA GLU A 274 -9.22 -14.69 16.50
C GLU A 274 -9.34 -13.35 15.78
N ASP A 275 -8.20 -12.67 15.50
CA ASP A 275 -8.18 -11.30 15.02
C ASP A 275 -8.37 -11.19 13.49
N PHE A 276 -7.76 -12.09 12.69
CA PHE A 276 -7.83 -12.01 11.23
C PHE A 276 -7.80 -13.35 10.49
N GLY A 277 -7.16 -14.36 11.05
CA GLY A 277 -6.93 -15.64 10.37
C GLY A 277 -8.19 -16.41 10.04
N PHE A 278 -9.21 -16.32 10.89
CA PHE A 278 -10.53 -16.93 10.66
C PHE A 278 -11.14 -16.50 9.32
N ALA A 279 -10.85 -15.26 8.89
CA ALA A 279 -11.39 -14.68 7.65
C ALA A 279 -10.91 -15.46 6.42
N ALA A 280 -9.71 -16.03 6.44
CA ALA A 280 -9.17 -16.82 5.33
C ALA A 280 -9.92 -18.14 5.07
N GLY A 281 -10.78 -18.56 6.00
CA GLY A 281 -11.71 -19.68 5.80
C GLY A 281 -12.88 -19.34 4.87
N LYS A 282 -13.19 -18.06 4.71
CA LYS A 282 -14.37 -17.58 3.95
C LYS A 282 -14.00 -16.64 2.79
N TYR A 283 -12.95 -15.84 2.94
CA TYR A 283 -12.58 -14.76 2.02
C TYR A 283 -11.09 -14.85 1.66
N PRO A 284 -10.68 -14.32 0.49
CA PRO A 284 -9.26 -14.11 0.24
C PRO A 284 -8.73 -13.05 1.20
N VAL A 285 -7.64 -13.38 1.89
CA VAL A 285 -6.94 -12.46 2.79
C VAL A 285 -5.53 -12.23 2.29
N PHE A 286 -5.05 -11.01 2.43
CA PHE A 286 -3.69 -10.61 2.09
C PHE A 286 -3.07 -9.86 3.29
N ALA A 287 -1.94 -10.32 3.80
CA ALA A 287 -1.10 -9.54 4.69
C ALA A 287 -0.25 -8.59 3.81
N THR A 288 -0.82 -7.46 3.39
CA THR A 288 -0.20 -6.55 2.41
C THR A 288 0.96 -5.77 2.98
N GLU A 289 1.05 -5.73 4.32
CA GLU A 289 2.16 -5.10 5.02
C GLU A 289 2.43 -5.81 6.34
N PHE A 290 3.65 -6.19 6.56
CA PHE A 290 4.20 -6.58 7.86
C PHE A 290 5.72 -6.56 7.79
N GLY A 291 6.35 -6.55 8.95
CA GLY A 291 7.81 -6.62 9.05
C GLY A 291 8.23 -6.74 10.50
N PHE A 292 9.48 -7.09 10.71
CA PHE A 292 10.09 -7.15 12.03
C PHE A 292 11.59 -6.86 11.90
N THR A 293 12.20 -6.45 12.99
CA THR A 293 13.64 -6.18 13.04
C THR A 293 14.33 -7.25 13.87
N LEU A 294 15.29 -7.95 13.28
CA LEU A 294 16.17 -8.82 14.02
C LEU A 294 17.14 -7.94 14.82
N GLY A 295 16.92 -7.81 16.13
CA GLY A 295 17.72 -6.96 17.00
C GLY A 295 16.91 -6.11 17.97
N LYS A 296 17.45 -4.95 18.34
CA LYS A 296 16.84 -4.06 19.35
C LYS A 296 16.00 -2.98 18.67
N SER A 297 14.69 -3.20 18.53
CA SER A 297 13.73 -2.16 18.12
C SER A 297 12.36 -2.45 18.70
N THR A 298 11.40 -1.53 18.49
CA THR A 298 9.99 -1.73 18.88
C THR A 298 9.32 -2.85 18.08
N MET A 299 9.88 -3.20 16.92
CA MET A 299 9.45 -4.33 16.08
C MET A 299 10.39 -5.52 16.24
N ALA A 300 11.07 -5.62 17.38
CA ALA A 300 12.09 -6.64 17.61
C ALA A 300 11.50 -8.05 17.54
N ASP A 301 12.21 -8.90 16.86
CA ASP A 301 12.00 -10.34 16.83
C ASP A 301 13.27 -11.05 17.32
N ASN A 302 13.09 -12.09 18.10
CA ASN A 302 14.15 -13.00 18.51
C ASN A 302 14.42 -14.13 17.49
N GLY A 303 13.86 -14.03 16.27
CA GLY A 303 13.95 -15.02 15.21
C GLY A 303 12.79 -16.02 15.16
N GLU A 304 11.82 -15.92 16.08
CA GLU A 304 10.66 -16.82 16.14
C GLU A 304 9.44 -16.24 15.41
N TYR A 305 9.19 -14.93 15.56
CA TYR A 305 8.02 -14.27 14.98
C TYR A 305 7.97 -14.47 13.47
N GLY A 306 9.04 -14.11 12.77
CA GLY A 306 9.08 -14.12 11.31
C GLY A 306 8.80 -15.50 10.71
N LYS A 307 9.40 -16.55 11.25
CA LYS A 307 9.15 -17.93 10.80
C LYS A 307 7.72 -18.35 11.13
N THR A 308 7.23 -17.99 12.31
CA THR A 308 5.89 -18.39 12.77
C THR A 308 4.80 -17.69 11.95
N ILE A 309 4.94 -16.36 11.69
CA ILE A 309 3.93 -15.63 10.94
C ILE A 309 3.87 -16.09 9.48
N ILE A 310 5.00 -16.24 8.79
CA ILE A 310 5.02 -16.69 7.40
C ILE A 310 4.43 -18.07 7.25
N LYS A 311 4.83 -19.01 8.12
CA LYS A 311 4.23 -20.35 8.16
C LYS A 311 2.72 -20.28 8.35
N TYR A 312 2.27 -19.50 9.34
CA TYR A 312 0.85 -19.32 9.63
C TYR A 312 0.07 -18.79 8.44
N LEU A 313 0.58 -17.74 7.77
CA LEU A 313 -0.05 -17.14 6.60
C LEU A 313 -0.16 -18.14 5.44
N GLU A 314 0.94 -18.81 5.11
CA GLU A 314 0.99 -19.74 3.96
C GLU A 314 0.13 -20.98 4.17
N GLU A 315 0.09 -21.55 5.37
CA GLU A 315 -0.78 -22.69 5.73
C GLU A 315 -2.28 -22.37 5.55
N ARG A 316 -2.66 -21.10 5.66
CA ARG A 316 -4.03 -20.61 5.44
C ARG A 316 -4.28 -20.11 4.01
N GLY A 317 -3.26 -20.10 3.18
CA GLY A 317 -3.33 -19.55 1.83
C GLY A 317 -3.49 -18.03 1.82
N ILE A 318 -2.99 -17.37 2.86
CA ILE A 318 -2.91 -15.91 2.95
C ILE A 318 -1.64 -15.45 2.26
N SER A 319 -1.79 -14.66 1.21
CA SER A 319 -0.67 -13.99 0.53
C SER A 319 -0.06 -12.92 1.42
N TRP A 320 1.20 -12.58 1.18
CA TRP A 320 1.88 -11.62 2.03
C TRP A 320 2.84 -10.71 1.26
N ALA A 321 3.05 -9.48 1.76
CA ALA A 321 4.07 -8.56 1.30
C ALA A 321 4.80 -7.95 2.50
N TRP A 322 6.13 -7.94 2.45
CA TRP A 322 6.97 -7.40 3.49
C TRP A 322 7.17 -5.90 3.32
N TRP A 323 7.16 -5.15 4.38
CA TRP A 323 7.58 -3.76 4.49
C TRP A 323 9.05 -3.72 4.93
N VAL A 324 10.02 -3.13 4.26
CA VAL A 324 10.01 -2.39 3.00
C VAL A 324 11.38 -2.51 2.32
N PHE A 325 11.47 -2.49 1.00
CA PHE A 325 12.72 -2.44 0.26
C PHE A 325 13.27 -1.01 0.22
N ASP A 326 13.87 -0.58 1.32
CA ASP A 326 14.43 0.75 1.53
C ASP A 326 15.53 0.66 2.62
N PRO A 327 16.65 1.40 2.53
CA PRO A 327 17.70 1.37 3.54
C PRO A 327 17.49 2.34 4.70
N ALA A 328 16.54 3.29 4.56
CA ALA A 328 16.27 4.31 5.57
C ALA A 328 15.05 4.00 6.43
N TRP A 329 14.06 3.28 5.87
CA TRP A 329 12.83 2.92 6.59
C TRP A 329 12.96 1.55 7.26
N GLU A 330 12.53 1.46 8.50
CA GLU A 330 12.53 0.21 9.27
C GLU A 330 11.30 -0.68 8.95
N PRO A 331 11.49 -2.00 8.92
CA PRO A 331 12.74 -2.75 9.06
C PRO A 331 13.55 -2.77 7.75
N LYS A 332 14.68 -2.08 7.72
CA LYS A 332 15.49 -1.94 6.51
C LYS A 332 16.03 -3.29 6.02
N MET A 333 16.04 -3.48 4.70
CA MET A 333 16.48 -4.72 4.07
C MET A 333 17.93 -4.72 3.61
N PHE A 334 18.51 -3.56 3.38
CA PHE A 334 19.91 -3.41 2.96
C PHE A 334 20.53 -2.16 3.59
N GLU A 335 21.84 -2.08 3.63
CA GLU A 335 22.55 -1.07 4.40
C GLU A 335 22.49 0.32 3.76
N SER A 336 22.68 0.40 2.44
CA SER A 336 22.63 1.67 1.71
C SER A 336 22.35 1.45 0.22
N TRP A 337 21.90 2.51 -0.46
CA TRP A 337 21.75 2.52 -1.92
C TRP A 337 23.05 2.28 -2.68
N ASN A 338 24.21 2.59 -2.08
CA ASN A 338 25.49 2.45 -2.76
C ASN A 338 26.02 1.01 -2.84
N ASP A 339 25.80 0.20 -1.81
CA ASP A 339 26.38 -1.15 -1.76
C ASP A 339 25.34 -2.28 -1.77
N HIS A 340 24.09 -2.01 -1.41
CA HIS A 340 22.98 -2.97 -1.36
C HIS A 340 23.29 -4.24 -0.54
N THR A 341 24.26 -4.19 0.37
CA THR A 341 24.53 -5.32 1.29
C THR A 341 23.28 -5.60 2.11
N LEU A 342 22.78 -6.83 2.04
CA LEU A 342 21.57 -7.23 2.76
C LEU A 342 21.81 -7.23 4.27
N THR A 343 20.90 -6.59 5.00
CA THR A 343 20.77 -6.76 6.45
C THR A 343 20.31 -8.17 6.78
N ASP A 344 20.25 -8.52 8.05
CA ASP A 344 19.68 -9.81 8.46
C ASP A 344 18.20 -9.91 8.12
N ASN A 345 17.45 -8.80 8.14
CA ASN A 345 16.07 -8.75 7.65
C ASN A 345 15.99 -9.07 6.16
N GLY A 346 16.87 -8.45 5.35
CA GLY A 346 16.91 -8.71 3.92
C GLY A 346 17.27 -10.14 3.56
N LYS A 347 18.24 -10.74 4.28
CA LYS A 347 18.60 -12.15 4.14
C LYS A 347 17.41 -13.06 4.47
N PHE A 348 16.75 -12.79 5.61
CA PHE A 348 15.58 -13.54 6.03
C PHE A 348 14.45 -13.46 5.01
N PHE A 349 14.12 -12.25 4.51
CA PHE A 349 13.11 -12.10 3.47
C PHE A 349 13.46 -12.94 2.24
N LYS A 350 14.69 -12.86 1.76
CA LYS A 350 15.13 -13.60 0.59
C LYS A 350 14.96 -15.11 0.75
N GLU A 351 15.31 -15.65 1.92
CA GLU A 351 15.07 -17.06 2.24
C GLU A 351 13.56 -17.39 2.26
N ALA A 352 12.76 -16.57 2.91
CA ALA A 352 11.33 -16.78 3.00
C ALA A 352 10.62 -16.73 1.64
N ALA A 353 11.00 -15.76 0.78
CA ALA A 353 10.42 -15.59 -0.54
C ALA A 353 10.73 -16.77 -1.48
N HIS A 354 11.86 -17.44 -1.31
CA HIS A 354 12.20 -18.66 -2.03
C HIS A 354 11.64 -19.95 -1.41
N GLY A 355 11.01 -19.82 -0.24
CA GLY A 355 10.57 -20.94 0.59
C GLY A 355 11.71 -21.42 1.51
N PHE A 356 11.45 -21.44 2.82
CA PHE A 356 12.44 -21.98 3.77
C PHE A 356 12.87 -23.40 3.38
N PRO A 357 14.15 -23.76 3.57
CA PRO A 357 14.60 -25.14 3.39
C PRO A 357 13.74 -26.07 4.27
N LYS A 358 13.30 -27.18 3.66
CA LYS A 358 12.54 -28.23 4.38
C LYS A 358 13.42 -28.98 5.35
#